data_4e38b7cf70c32c48eb392f32a18f3f7e
#
_entry.id   4e38b7cf70c32c48eb392f32a18f3f7e
#
_cell.length_a   1.000
_cell.length_b   1.000
_cell.length_c   1.000
_cell.angle_alpha   90.00
_cell.angle_beta   90.00
_cell.angle_gamma   90.00
#
_symmetry.space_group_name_H-M   'P 1'
#
loop_
_entity.id
_entity.type
_entity.pdbx_description
1 polymer ?
#
loop_
_entity_poly.entity_id
_entity_poly.type
_entity_poly.pdbx_seq_one_letter_code
_entity_poly.pdbx_strand_id
1 'polypeptide(L)'
;LGIDYESIKETNPNIIYTSISGYGQTGPYINRRVYDPLIQATAGSASAQNNEKPEFFRTIVFDKVTGLTAAQSISTALVQKERTGKGQYLPISMLDSALYYIWPDVMWSKTLLGEDIKYLPDLFDAFPIFKTKDKYISMILLADADFQKLCELCKSDLHTKEEFATTDKRVENLDSLISAVSEIIKDQEAEFLCRELDKFGVPVAIVNSLDEIHEDPQVIEQKSLIEITHPVAGKMRMPKPPFNFTDQNEFPKSHAPSLGDHNREILSELDVEEAD
;
A
#
# COMPACT_ATOMS: atom_id res chain seq x y z
N LEU A 1 4.49 -6.04 -34.31
CA LEU A 1 5.56 -6.97 -33.95
C LEU A 1 5.12 -8.45 -33.99
N GLY A 2 3.79 -8.75 -34.13
CA GLY A 2 3.29 -10.13 -34.18
C GLY A 2 3.45 -10.90 -32.84
N ILE A 3 3.41 -10.18 -31.73
CA ILE A 3 3.54 -10.75 -30.37
C ILE A 3 2.26 -10.59 -29.55
N ASP A 4 1.13 -10.30 -30.20
CA ASP A 4 -0.17 -10.31 -29.54
C ASP A 4 -0.62 -11.75 -29.19
N TYR A 5 -1.64 -11.85 -28.35
CA TYR A 5 -2.10 -13.15 -27.83
C TYR A 5 -2.49 -14.12 -28.95
N GLU A 6 -3.20 -13.68 -29.97
CA GLU A 6 -3.68 -14.56 -31.03
C GLU A 6 -2.50 -15.12 -31.85
N SER A 7 -1.52 -14.24 -32.18
CA SER A 7 -0.30 -14.65 -32.93
C SER A 7 0.55 -15.63 -32.10
N ILE A 8 0.75 -15.39 -30.80
CA ILE A 8 1.56 -16.28 -29.97
C ILE A 8 0.83 -17.61 -29.68
N LYS A 9 -0.48 -17.56 -29.54
CA LYS A 9 -1.31 -18.76 -29.30
C LYS A 9 -1.25 -19.76 -30.44
N GLU A 10 -1.04 -19.31 -31.69
CA GLU A 10 -0.87 -20.20 -32.84
C GLU A 10 0.35 -21.12 -32.67
N THR A 11 1.44 -20.60 -32.11
CA THR A 11 2.68 -21.35 -31.88
C THR A 11 2.71 -22.03 -30.50
N ASN A 12 2.04 -21.47 -29.51
CA ASN A 12 1.95 -22.01 -28.16
C ASN A 12 0.50 -21.93 -27.62
N PRO A 13 -0.36 -22.90 -27.96
CA PRO A 13 -1.78 -22.89 -27.54
C PRO A 13 -2.00 -22.89 -26.04
N ASN A 14 -0.99 -23.30 -25.27
CA ASN A 14 -1.06 -23.39 -23.81
C ASN A 14 -0.33 -22.24 -23.10
N ILE A 15 -0.09 -21.13 -23.81
CA ILE A 15 0.53 -19.97 -23.20
C ILE A 15 -0.39 -19.31 -22.17
N ILE A 16 0.22 -18.82 -21.09
CA ILE A 16 -0.40 -17.81 -20.21
C ILE A 16 0.10 -16.45 -20.70
N TYR A 17 -0.80 -15.68 -21.28
CA TYR A 17 -0.47 -14.39 -21.88
C TYR A 17 -1.09 -13.26 -21.04
N THR A 18 -0.26 -12.42 -20.45
CA THR A 18 -0.71 -11.28 -19.65
C THR A 18 -0.49 -9.97 -20.40
N SER A 19 -1.56 -9.19 -20.56
CA SER A 19 -1.51 -7.87 -21.17
C SER A 19 -1.93 -6.80 -20.17
N ILE A 20 -1.01 -5.91 -19.82
CA ILE A 20 -1.27 -4.81 -18.89
C ILE A 20 -1.51 -3.54 -19.71
N SER A 21 -2.60 -2.83 -19.40
CA SER A 21 -2.97 -1.56 -20.01
C SER A 21 -3.43 -0.54 -18.97
N GLY A 22 -3.44 0.74 -19.34
CA GLY A 22 -3.88 1.79 -18.42
C GLY A 22 -5.37 1.74 -18.11
N TYR A 23 -6.19 1.72 -19.17
CA TYR A 23 -7.65 1.87 -19.05
C TYR A 23 -8.42 0.66 -19.60
N GLY A 24 -7.73 -0.46 -19.84
CA GLY A 24 -8.34 -1.63 -20.46
C GLY A 24 -8.14 -1.70 -21.96
N GLN A 25 -8.64 -2.79 -22.56
CA GLN A 25 -8.51 -3.12 -23.98
C GLN A 25 -9.69 -2.60 -24.84
N THR A 26 -10.70 -1.99 -24.21
CA THR A 26 -11.91 -1.49 -24.84
C THR A 26 -12.32 -0.16 -24.21
N GLY A 27 -13.32 0.49 -24.82
CA GLY A 27 -13.90 1.71 -24.26
C GLY A 27 -13.24 3.00 -24.75
N PRO A 28 -13.72 4.16 -24.27
CA PRO A 28 -13.34 5.47 -24.81
C PRO A 28 -11.91 5.88 -24.50
N TYR A 29 -11.20 5.19 -23.59
CA TYR A 29 -9.87 5.55 -23.17
C TYR A 29 -8.77 4.61 -23.66
N ILE A 30 -9.09 3.65 -24.52
CA ILE A 30 -8.15 2.62 -25.02
C ILE A 30 -6.84 3.21 -25.58
N ASN A 31 -6.90 4.35 -26.24
CA ASN A 31 -5.74 5.01 -26.87
C ASN A 31 -5.13 6.12 -26.01
N ARG A 32 -5.61 6.34 -24.78
CA ARG A 32 -5.04 7.36 -23.91
C ARG A 32 -3.71 6.91 -23.32
N ARG A 33 -2.76 7.81 -23.33
CA ARG A 33 -1.51 7.63 -22.57
C ARG A 33 -1.82 7.66 -21.10
N VAL A 34 -1.11 6.86 -20.33
CA VAL A 34 -1.33 6.71 -18.91
C VAL A 34 -0.02 6.67 -18.13
N TYR A 35 -0.08 7.22 -16.93
CA TYR A 35 0.89 7.10 -15.85
C TYR A 35 0.11 7.01 -14.55
N ASP A 36 0.73 6.51 -13.51
CA ASP A 36 0.11 6.34 -12.19
C ASP A 36 -0.70 7.57 -11.70
N PRO A 37 -0.19 8.81 -11.74
CA PRO A 37 -0.97 9.96 -11.28
C PRO A 37 -2.29 10.17 -12.04
N LEU A 38 -2.35 9.76 -13.32
CA LEU A 38 -3.60 9.85 -14.10
C LEU A 38 -4.61 8.79 -13.65
N ILE A 39 -4.14 7.62 -13.24
CA ILE A 39 -4.97 6.59 -12.62
C ILE A 39 -5.44 7.04 -11.24
N GLN A 40 -4.57 7.63 -10.42
CA GLN A 40 -4.97 8.20 -9.12
C GLN A 40 -6.11 9.22 -9.27
N ALA A 41 -6.01 10.09 -10.28
CA ALA A 41 -7.07 11.06 -10.58
C ALA A 41 -8.36 10.39 -11.05
N THR A 42 -8.26 9.45 -12.01
CA THR A 42 -9.42 8.81 -12.63
C THR A 42 -10.15 7.84 -11.70
N ALA A 43 -9.42 7.13 -10.86
CA ALA A 43 -9.98 6.19 -9.88
C ALA A 43 -10.61 6.91 -8.66
N GLY A 44 -10.39 8.21 -8.49
CA GLY A 44 -10.93 8.99 -7.39
C GLY A 44 -10.07 9.00 -6.12
N SER A 45 -8.93 8.30 -6.11
CA SER A 45 -8.05 8.24 -4.93
C SER A 45 -7.45 9.60 -4.56
N ALA A 46 -7.21 10.47 -5.55
CA ALA A 46 -6.73 11.83 -5.29
C ALA A 46 -7.77 12.68 -4.52
N SER A 47 -9.07 12.52 -4.82
CA SER A 47 -10.14 13.18 -4.07
C SER A 47 -10.32 12.60 -2.67
N ALA A 48 -10.04 11.31 -2.49
CA ALA A 48 -10.12 10.66 -1.20
C ALA A 48 -9.02 11.11 -0.21
N GLN A 49 -7.89 11.63 -0.71
CA GLN A 49 -6.86 12.17 0.18
C GLN A 49 -7.27 13.50 0.82
N ASN A 50 -8.01 14.32 0.09
CA ASN A 50 -8.52 15.60 0.55
C ASN A 50 -9.69 16.03 -0.36
N ASN A 51 -10.87 16.16 0.23
CA ASN A 51 -12.09 16.51 -0.52
C ASN A 51 -12.11 17.96 -1.02
N GLU A 52 -11.48 18.89 -0.28
CA GLU A 52 -11.43 20.30 -0.67
C GLU A 52 -10.39 20.55 -1.76
N LYS A 53 -9.23 19.92 -1.64
CA LYS A 53 -8.13 20.05 -2.59
C LYS A 53 -7.55 18.67 -2.89
N PRO A 54 -7.93 18.02 -4.00
CA PRO A 54 -7.42 16.71 -4.36
C PRO A 54 -5.89 16.64 -4.34
N GLU A 55 -5.35 15.61 -3.70
CA GLU A 55 -3.91 15.37 -3.56
C GLU A 55 -3.54 13.95 -3.98
N PHE A 56 -2.38 13.78 -4.59
CA PHE A 56 -1.89 12.45 -4.94
C PHE A 56 -1.21 11.77 -3.75
N PHE A 57 -1.32 10.45 -3.68
CA PHE A 57 -0.35 9.68 -2.92
C PHE A 57 1.06 10.02 -3.41
N ARG A 58 1.96 10.33 -2.52
CA ARG A 58 3.36 10.64 -2.85
C ARG A 58 4.17 9.37 -3.16
N THR A 59 3.56 8.47 -3.91
CA THR A 59 4.17 7.24 -4.41
C THR A 59 3.45 6.79 -5.68
N ILE A 60 4.13 6.04 -6.52
CA ILE A 60 3.57 5.36 -7.70
C ILE A 60 2.85 4.10 -7.21
N VAL A 61 1.63 4.25 -6.70
CA VAL A 61 0.90 3.19 -5.97
C VAL A 61 0.24 2.21 -6.93
N PHE A 62 -0.46 2.70 -7.96
CA PHE A 62 -1.25 1.83 -8.84
C PHE A 62 -0.42 1.06 -9.86
N ASP A 63 0.76 1.54 -10.25
CA ASP A 63 1.73 0.71 -10.96
C ASP A 63 2.08 -0.54 -10.15
N LYS A 64 2.36 -0.36 -8.83
CA LYS A 64 2.71 -1.45 -7.93
C LYS A 64 1.53 -2.38 -7.66
N VAL A 65 0.34 -1.84 -7.42
CA VAL A 65 -0.90 -2.61 -7.24
C VAL A 65 -1.19 -3.45 -8.48
N THR A 66 -1.07 -2.85 -9.67
CA THR A 66 -1.25 -3.56 -10.94
C THR A 66 -0.22 -4.66 -11.12
N GLY A 67 1.04 -4.40 -10.78
CA GLY A 67 2.11 -5.39 -10.81
C GLY A 67 1.84 -6.58 -9.88
N LEU A 68 1.37 -6.32 -8.64
CA LEU A 68 0.96 -7.36 -7.69
C LEU A 68 -0.25 -8.14 -8.19
N THR A 69 -1.25 -7.46 -8.77
CA THR A 69 -2.43 -8.08 -9.40
C THR A 69 -2.01 -8.99 -10.57
N ALA A 70 -1.06 -8.55 -11.38
CA ALA A 70 -0.53 -9.35 -12.47
C ALA A 70 0.20 -10.60 -11.94
N ALA A 71 1.06 -10.46 -10.96
CA ALA A 71 1.77 -11.59 -10.34
C ALA A 71 0.78 -12.61 -9.73
N GLN A 72 -0.25 -12.15 -9.02
CA GLN A 72 -1.31 -12.99 -8.47
C GLN A 72 -2.08 -13.72 -9.57
N SER A 73 -2.48 -13.01 -10.63
CA SER A 73 -3.24 -13.56 -11.75
C SER A 73 -2.44 -14.62 -12.51
N ILE A 74 -1.16 -14.35 -12.77
CA ILE A 74 -0.25 -15.30 -13.43
C ILE A 74 -0.07 -16.55 -12.57
N SER A 75 0.18 -16.40 -11.28
CA SER A 75 0.34 -17.53 -10.35
C SER A 75 -0.93 -18.39 -10.31
N THR A 76 -2.10 -17.77 -10.27
CA THR A 76 -3.39 -18.45 -10.31
C THR A 76 -3.59 -19.19 -11.64
N ALA A 77 -3.23 -18.57 -12.76
CA ALA A 77 -3.31 -19.18 -14.08
C ALA A 77 -2.34 -20.33 -14.25
N LEU A 78 -1.16 -20.29 -13.65
CA LEU A 78 -0.20 -21.40 -13.61
C LEU A 78 -0.80 -22.60 -12.86
N VAL A 79 -1.38 -22.40 -11.70
CA VAL A 79 -2.06 -23.47 -10.94
C VAL A 79 -3.22 -24.05 -11.75
N GLN A 80 -3.99 -23.21 -12.45
CA GLN A 80 -5.06 -23.71 -13.32
C GLN A 80 -4.50 -24.49 -14.50
N LYS A 81 -3.42 -24.01 -15.13
CA LYS A 81 -2.76 -24.71 -16.24
C LYS A 81 -2.24 -26.09 -15.82
N GLU A 82 -1.62 -26.20 -14.64
CA GLU A 82 -1.19 -27.49 -14.08
C GLU A 82 -2.35 -28.50 -13.94
N ARG A 83 -3.53 -28.02 -13.56
CA ARG A 83 -4.72 -28.86 -13.37
C ARG A 83 -5.45 -29.21 -14.67
N THR A 84 -5.43 -28.32 -15.66
CA THR A 84 -6.28 -28.42 -16.86
C THR A 84 -5.49 -28.63 -18.16
N GLY A 85 -4.19 -28.39 -18.16
CA GLY A 85 -3.32 -28.36 -19.34
C GLY A 85 -3.55 -27.16 -20.25
N LYS A 86 -4.38 -26.17 -19.87
CA LYS A 86 -4.79 -25.05 -20.74
C LYS A 86 -4.17 -23.74 -20.30
N GLY A 87 -3.58 -23.01 -21.26
CA GLY A 87 -3.21 -21.61 -21.09
C GLY A 87 -4.41 -20.69 -21.13
N GLN A 88 -4.16 -19.38 -20.91
CA GLN A 88 -5.22 -18.38 -20.99
C GLN A 88 -4.69 -16.97 -21.19
N TYR A 89 -5.56 -16.08 -21.67
CA TYR A 89 -5.30 -14.65 -21.80
C TYR A 89 -5.77 -13.91 -20.55
N LEU A 90 -4.91 -13.06 -19.99
CA LEU A 90 -5.11 -12.28 -18.79
C LEU A 90 -4.98 -10.78 -19.09
N PRO A 91 -6.03 -10.11 -19.60
CA PRO A 91 -6.01 -8.66 -19.73
C PRO A 91 -6.18 -8.02 -18.35
N ILE A 92 -5.27 -7.09 -17.99
CA ILE A 92 -5.27 -6.37 -16.73
C ILE A 92 -5.28 -4.87 -17.03
N SER A 93 -6.18 -4.16 -16.37
CA SER A 93 -6.28 -2.72 -16.43
C SER A 93 -5.75 -2.09 -15.13
N MET A 94 -4.93 -1.05 -15.25
CA MET A 94 -4.50 -0.27 -14.09
C MET A 94 -5.69 0.40 -13.39
N LEU A 95 -6.65 0.91 -14.16
CA LEU A 95 -7.85 1.53 -13.60
C LEU A 95 -8.68 0.52 -12.80
N ASP A 96 -8.91 -0.69 -13.33
CA ASP A 96 -9.69 -1.70 -12.62
C ASP A 96 -8.95 -2.18 -11.37
N SER A 97 -7.63 -2.34 -11.47
CA SER A 97 -6.78 -2.69 -10.33
C SER A 97 -6.84 -1.61 -9.24
N ALA A 98 -6.83 -0.34 -9.63
CA ALA A 98 -6.97 0.79 -8.71
C ALA A 98 -8.34 0.80 -8.03
N LEU A 99 -9.42 0.68 -8.81
CA LEU A 99 -10.78 0.64 -8.28
C LEU A 99 -10.96 -0.54 -7.31
N TYR A 100 -10.49 -1.73 -7.69
CA TYR A 100 -10.57 -2.91 -6.83
C TYR A 100 -9.84 -2.72 -5.49
N TYR A 101 -8.69 -2.05 -5.53
CA TYR A 101 -7.85 -1.82 -4.36
C TYR A 101 -8.45 -0.80 -3.39
N ILE A 102 -8.95 0.35 -3.89
CA ILE A 102 -9.41 1.44 -3.03
C ILE A 102 -10.88 1.34 -2.65
N TRP A 103 -11.69 0.56 -3.38
CA TRP A 103 -13.15 0.56 -3.26
C TRP A 103 -13.67 0.29 -1.86
N PRO A 104 -13.16 -0.73 -1.13
CA PRO A 104 -13.68 -1.05 0.19
C PRO A 104 -13.63 0.11 1.18
N ASP A 105 -12.56 0.89 1.14
CA ASP A 105 -12.29 1.95 2.10
C ASP A 105 -12.82 3.31 1.62
N VAL A 106 -12.51 3.68 0.38
CA VAL A 106 -12.85 5.00 -0.19
C VAL A 106 -14.33 5.13 -0.52
N MET A 107 -14.96 4.07 -1.03
CA MET A 107 -16.37 4.13 -1.42
C MET A 107 -17.32 3.89 -0.25
N TRP A 108 -16.89 3.16 0.78
CA TRP A 108 -17.61 2.99 2.05
C TRP A 108 -19.13 2.95 1.86
N SER A 109 -19.88 3.92 2.44
CA SER A 109 -21.32 4.03 2.28
C SER A 109 -21.78 4.36 0.84
N LYS A 110 -20.91 4.91 -0.02
CA LYS A 110 -21.23 5.15 -1.44
C LYS A 110 -21.37 3.86 -2.26
N THR A 111 -20.95 2.73 -1.71
CA THR A 111 -21.19 1.40 -2.31
C THR A 111 -22.66 0.99 -2.30
N LEU A 112 -23.44 1.51 -1.37
CA LEU A 112 -24.85 1.19 -1.21
C LEU A 112 -25.71 2.06 -2.13
N LEU A 113 -26.68 1.48 -2.83
CA LEU A 113 -27.51 2.15 -3.83
C LEU A 113 -28.99 2.28 -3.41
N GLY A 114 -29.35 1.98 -2.16
CA GLY A 114 -30.70 2.09 -1.65
C GLY A 114 -31.14 3.53 -1.40
N GLU A 115 -32.45 3.77 -1.21
CA GLU A 115 -32.97 5.11 -0.96
C GLU A 115 -32.80 5.57 0.51
N ASP A 116 -32.74 4.60 1.46
CA ASP A 116 -32.66 4.87 2.91
C ASP A 116 -31.24 4.68 3.47
N ILE A 117 -30.21 5.10 2.73
CA ILE A 117 -28.82 4.91 3.12
C ILE A 117 -28.39 6.00 4.10
N LYS A 118 -27.92 5.58 5.27
CA LYS A 118 -27.22 6.46 6.20
C LYS A 118 -25.75 6.56 5.78
N TYR A 119 -25.34 7.72 5.28
CA TYR A 119 -23.94 7.98 4.99
C TYR A 119 -23.14 8.08 6.30
N LEU A 120 -22.03 7.34 6.35
CA LEU A 120 -21.06 7.42 7.42
C LEU A 120 -19.93 8.39 7.03
N PRO A 121 -19.25 9.01 7.99
CA PRO A 121 -18.02 9.77 7.73
C PRO A 121 -16.97 8.90 7.01
N ASP A 122 -16.04 9.54 6.32
CA ASP A 122 -14.95 8.81 5.69
C ASP A 122 -14.14 8.06 6.74
N LEU A 123 -13.75 6.81 6.43
CA LEU A 123 -13.10 5.91 7.39
C LEU A 123 -11.84 6.52 8.00
N PHE A 124 -11.04 7.21 7.17
CA PHE A 124 -9.76 7.77 7.58
C PHE A 124 -9.85 9.01 8.46
N ASP A 125 -11.00 9.70 8.50
CA ASP A 125 -11.23 10.81 9.45
C ASP A 125 -11.17 10.33 10.90
N ALA A 126 -11.42 9.04 11.15
CA ALA A 126 -11.34 8.42 12.47
C ALA A 126 -9.90 8.04 12.90
N PHE A 127 -8.89 8.23 12.06
CA PHE A 127 -7.50 7.86 12.32
C PHE A 127 -6.56 9.06 12.27
N PRO A 128 -6.66 10.00 13.23
CA PRO A 128 -5.85 11.21 13.22
C PRO A 128 -4.39 10.93 13.54
N ILE A 129 -3.54 11.82 13.06
CA ILE A 129 -2.14 11.92 13.47
C ILE A 129 -2.06 13.04 14.52
N PHE A 130 -1.53 12.71 15.68
CA PHE A 130 -1.41 13.64 16.81
C PHE A 130 0.02 14.16 16.95
N LYS A 131 0.14 15.44 17.28
CA LYS A 131 1.40 16.06 17.66
C LYS A 131 1.63 15.88 19.16
N THR A 132 2.76 15.28 19.52
CA THR A 132 3.27 15.24 20.89
C THR A 132 4.33 16.33 21.09
N LYS A 133 4.99 16.35 22.24
CA LYS A 133 6.05 17.30 22.54
C LYS A 133 7.20 17.29 21.53
N ASP A 134 7.57 16.11 21.05
CA ASP A 134 8.78 15.85 20.24
C ASP A 134 8.51 15.29 18.84
N LYS A 135 7.55 14.36 18.72
CA LYS A 135 7.26 13.66 17.45
C LYS A 135 5.76 13.69 17.13
N TYR A 136 5.38 12.97 16.10
CA TYR A 136 3.99 12.66 15.80
C TYR A 136 3.70 11.20 16.13
N ILE A 137 2.47 10.91 16.57
CA ILE A 137 1.99 9.56 16.81
C ILE A 137 0.63 9.36 16.13
N SER A 138 0.34 8.12 15.76
CA SER A 138 -1.00 7.67 15.41
C SER A 138 -1.46 6.68 16.47
N MET A 139 -2.73 6.77 16.90
CA MET A 139 -3.33 5.82 17.83
C MET A 139 -4.79 5.59 17.50
N ILE A 140 -5.27 4.39 17.82
CA ILE A 140 -6.65 3.98 17.55
C ILE A 140 -7.34 3.77 18.90
N LEU A 141 -8.33 4.62 19.18
CA LEU A 141 -9.05 4.67 20.47
C LEU A 141 -10.50 4.19 20.29
N LEU A 142 -10.69 3.02 19.67
CA LEU A 142 -12.02 2.49 19.38
C LEU A 142 -12.71 1.96 20.64
N ALA A 143 -12.03 1.19 21.47
CA ALA A 143 -12.61 0.67 22.70
C ALA A 143 -12.66 1.73 23.81
N ASP A 144 -13.71 1.69 24.64
CA ASP A 144 -13.85 2.59 25.77
C ASP A 144 -12.68 2.44 26.75
N ALA A 145 -12.18 1.21 26.93
CA ALA A 145 -11.03 0.92 27.78
C ALA A 145 -9.74 1.59 27.26
N ASP A 146 -9.53 1.65 25.94
CA ASP A 146 -8.34 2.27 25.34
C ASP A 146 -8.34 3.78 25.59
N PHE A 147 -9.49 4.42 25.41
CA PHE A 147 -9.64 5.85 25.67
C PHE A 147 -9.48 6.18 27.16
N GLN A 148 -10.04 5.34 28.03
CA GLN A 148 -9.86 5.48 29.47
C GLN A 148 -8.38 5.39 29.85
N LYS A 149 -7.63 4.42 29.28
CA LYS A 149 -6.19 4.26 29.57
C LYS A 149 -5.36 5.48 29.15
N LEU A 150 -5.65 6.03 27.99
CA LEU A 150 -5.02 7.29 27.57
C LEU A 150 -5.30 8.40 28.58
N CYS A 151 -6.57 8.57 28.99
CA CYS A 151 -6.96 9.59 29.96
C CYS A 151 -6.25 9.40 31.31
N GLU A 152 -6.21 8.18 31.83
CA GLU A 152 -5.51 7.84 33.07
C GLU A 152 -4.02 8.19 32.98
N LEU A 153 -3.36 7.81 31.88
CA LEU A 153 -1.95 8.08 31.64
C LEU A 153 -1.66 9.59 31.58
N CYS A 154 -2.52 10.34 30.94
CA CYS A 154 -2.41 11.79 30.81
C CYS A 154 -3.02 12.57 32.01
N LYS A 155 -3.51 11.88 33.05
CA LYS A 155 -4.19 12.47 34.23
C LYS A 155 -5.35 13.38 33.81
N SER A 156 -6.15 12.92 32.86
CA SER A 156 -7.31 13.64 32.33
C SER A 156 -8.62 12.94 32.69
N ASP A 157 -9.68 13.69 32.78
CA ASP A 157 -11.04 13.23 33.05
C ASP A 157 -11.91 13.16 31.79
N LEU A 158 -11.34 13.31 30.60
CA LEU A 158 -12.10 13.33 29.33
C LEU A 158 -13.02 12.13 29.15
N HIS A 159 -12.63 10.95 29.61
CA HIS A 159 -13.45 9.73 29.51
C HIS A 159 -14.72 9.77 30.35
N THR A 160 -14.82 10.69 31.32
CA THR A 160 -16.02 10.87 32.17
C THR A 160 -17.00 11.89 31.58
N LYS A 161 -16.60 12.66 30.58
CA LYS A 161 -17.46 13.63 29.91
C LYS A 161 -18.52 12.93 29.08
N GLU A 162 -19.77 13.40 29.17
CA GLU A 162 -20.88 12.78 28.46
C GLU A 162 -20.66 12.66 26.95
N GLU A 163 -20.04 13.66 26.34
CA GLU A 163 -19.73 13.71 24.90
C GLU A 163 -18.69 12.68 24.44
N PHE A 164 -17.91 12.08 25.37
CA PHE A 164 -16.85 11.11 25.07
C PHE A 164 -17.01 9.77 25.79
N ALA A 165 -18.09 9.58 26.54
CA ALA A 165 -18.27 8.45 27.44
C ALA A 165 -18.39 7.08 26.74
N THR A 166 -18.84 7.06 25.50
CA THR A 166 -18.97 5.82 24.68
C THR A 166 -18.36 6.01 23.31
N THR A 167 -18.05 4.88 22.65
CA THR A 167 -17.52 4.89 21.27
C THR A 167 -18.45 5.67 20.33
N ASP A 168 -19.75 5.45 20.37
CA ASP A 168 -20.71 6.14 19.51
C ASP A 168 -20.67 7.66 19.73
N LYS A 169 -20.64 8.10 20.99
CA LYS A 169 -20.52 9.52 21.31
C LYS A 169 -19.20 10.13 20.86
N ARG A 170 -18.10 9.39 20.94
CA ARG A 170 -16.81 9.85 20.43
C ARG A 170 -16.82 10.01 18.92
N VAL A 171 -17.46 9.10 18.19
CA VAL A 171 -17.63 9.21 16.72
C VAL A 171 -18.54 10.41 16.35
N GLU A 172 -19.61 10.64 17.11
CA GLU A 172 -20.49 11.80 16.90
C GLU A 172 -19.79 13.15 17.17
N ASN A 173 -18.79 13.16 18.05
CA ASN A 173 -18.06 14.37 18.47
C ASN A 173 -16.58 14.31 18.08
N LEU A 174 -16.27 13.72 16.93
CA LEU A 174 -14.89 13.39 16.51
C LEU A 174 -13.93 14.58 16.53
N ASP A 175 -14.31 15.71 15.95
CA ASP A 175 -13.47 16.91 15.90
C ASP A 175 -13.14 17.45 17.30
N SER A 176 -14.14 17.45 18.19
CA SER A 176 -13.96 17.84 19.58
C SER A 176 -13.07 16.87 20.34
N LEU A 177 -13.22 15.57 20.07
CA LEU A 177 -12.38 14.51 20.61
C LEU A 177 -10.92 14.68 20.18
N ILE A 178 -10.66 14.86 18.88
CA ILE A 178 -9.32 15.06 18.34
C ILE A 178 -8.66 16.27 18.98
N SER A 179 -9.40 17.37 19.12
CA SER A 179 -8.90 18.60 19.75
C SER A 179 -8.58 18.37 21.24
N ALA A 180 -9.47 17.70 21.97
CA ALA A 180 -9.30 17.42 23.39
C ALA A 180 -8.13 16.45 23.66
N VAL A 181 -8.00 15.41 22.83
CA VAL A 181 -6.88 14.44 22.90
C VAL A 181 -5.56 15.15 22.59
N SER A 182 -5.52 15.97 21.54
CA SER A 182 -4.33 16.74 21.18
C SER A 182 -3.83 17.59 22.35
N GLU A 183 -4.75 18.21 23.10
CA GLU A 183 -4.39 19.06 24.22
C GLU A 183 -3.78 18.28 25.40
N ILE A 184 -4.29 17.09 25.71
CA ILE A 184 -3.77 16.30 26.85
C ILE A 184 -2.45 15.60 26.56
N ILE A 185 -2.08 15.42 25.30
CA ILE A 185 -0.84 14.71 24.91
C ILE A 185 0.29 15.64 24.43
N LYS A 186 0.01 16.90 24.15
CA LYS A 186 0.97 17.83 23.52
C LYS A 186 2.30 17.99 24.26
N ASP A 187 2.28 17.84 25.58
CA ASP A 187 3.46 17.97 26.45
C ASP A 187 4.10 16.61 26.80
N GLN A 188 3.54 15.49 26.30
CA GLN A 188 4.06 14.16 26.49
C GLN A 188 5.10 13.81 25.41
N GLU A 189 6.10 13.00 25.78
CA GLU A 189 7.06 12.45 24.81
C GLU A 189 6.45 11.24 24.09
N ALA A 190 6.63 11.16 22.77
CA ALA A 190 6.06 10.11 21.92
C ALA A 190 6.44 8.71 22.37
N GLU A 191 7.71 8.48 22.67
CA GLU A 191 8.21 7.17 23.13
C GLU A 191 7.60 6.75 24.48
N PHE A 192 7.40 7.71 25.38
CA PHE A 192 6.74 7.45 26.64
C PHE A 192 5.30 7.02 26.42
N LEU A 193 4.52 7.79 25.64
CA LEU A 193 3.11 7.47 25.35
C LEU A 193 2.99 6.10 24.68
N CYS A 194 3.76 5.85 23.62
CA CYS A 194 3.70 4.59 22.89
C CYS A 194 4.04 3.41 23.80
N ARG A 195 5.11 3.49 24.58
CA ARG A 195 5.51 2.41 25.48
C ARG A 195 4.46 2.13 26.57
N GLU A 196 3.88 3.18 27.17
CA GLU A 196 2.92 2.98 28.25
C GLU A 196 1.56 2.50 27.73
N LEU A 197 1.09 3.01 26.58
CA LEU A 197 -0.15 2.56 25.95
C LEU A 197 -0.05 1.13 25.42
N ASP A 198 1.08 0.76 24.82
CA ASP A 198 1.34 -0.59 24.33
C ASP A 198 1.25 -1.66 25.43
N LYS A 199 1.68 -1.36 26.65
CA LYS A 199 1.52 -2.25 27.81
C LYS A 199 0.07 -2.63 28.11
N PHE A 200 -0.86 -1.79 27.72
CA PHE A 200 -2.30 -2.02 27.87
C PHE A 200 -2.95 -2.55 26.59
N GLY A 201 -2.15 -2.78 25.53
CA GLY A 201 -2.63 -3.24 24.23
C GLY A 201 -3.36 -2.17 23.42
N VAL A 202 -3.20 -0.89 23.75
CA VAL A 202 -3.76 0.22 22.96
C VAL A 202 -2.96 0.36 21.67
N PRO A 203 -3.58 0.27 20.49
CA PRO A 203 -2.87 0.41 19.23
C PRO A 203 -2.30 1.83 19.06
N VAL A 204 -0.99 1.94 19.05
CA VAL A 204 -0.27 3.21 18.93
C VAL A 204 1.04 3.02 18.19
N ALA A 205 1.45 4.00 17.41
CA ALA A 205 2.73 3.99 16.70
C ALA A 205 3.31 5.40 16.59
N ILE A 206 4.63 5.51 16.63
CA ILE A 206 5.35 6.73 16.28
C ILE A 206 5.32 6.88 14.74
N VAL A 207 5.10 8.09 14.26
CA VAL A 207 5.25 8.42 12.84
C VAL A 207 6.73 8.65 12.56
N ASN A 208 7.38 7.64 12.00
CA ASN A 208 8.78 7.72 11.61
C ASN A 208 8.97 8.71 10.46
N SER A 209 10.02 9.52 10.50
CA SER A 209 10.47 10.25 9.32
C SER A 209 11.13 9.30 8.32
N LEU A 210 11.23 9.71 7.06
CA LEU A 210 11.89 8.90 6.02
C LEU A 210 13.37 8.62 6.36
N ASP A 211 14.00 9.52 7.08
CA ASP A 211 15.41 9.39 7.49
C ASP A 211 15.60 8.42 8.65
N GLU A 212 14.55 8.17 9.46
CA GLU A 212 14.60 7.33 10.66
C GLU A 212 14.10 5.88 10.46
N ILE A 213 13.41 5.59 9.35
CA ILE A 213 12.82 4.24 9.10
C ILE A 213 13.83 3.11 9.32
N HIS A 214 15.09 3.31 8.92
CA HIS A 214 16.13 2.30 9.03
C HIS A 214 16.66 2.09 10.45
N GLU A 215 16.33 2.96 11.38
CA GLU A 215 16.68 2.91 12.80
C GLU A 215 15.54 2.32 13.64
N ASP A 216 14.37 2.11 13.05
CA ASP A 216 13.24 1.49 13.73
C ASP A 216 13.61 0.10 14.24
N PRO A 217 13.40 -0.20 15.56
CA PRO A 217 13.79 -1.46 16.16
C PRO A 217 13.18 -2.69 15.46
N GLN A 218 11.95 -2.59 14.97
CA GLN A 218 11.28 -3.70 14.29
C GLN A 218 11.85 -3.91 12.88
N VAL A 219 12.17 -2.82 12.17
CA VAL A 219 12.82 -2.87 10.85
C VAL A 219 14.20 -3.53 10.96
N ILE A 220 14.97 -3.21 12.03
CA ILE A 220 16.28 -3.79 12.31
C ILE A 220 16.14 -5.29 12.64
N GLU A 221 15.28 -5.64 13.61
CA GLU A 221 15.09 -7.02 14.06
C GLU A 221 14.60 -7.93 12.94
N GLN A 222 13.66 -7.48 12.13
CA GLN A 222 13.14 -8.20 10.97
C GLN A 222 14.14 -8.26 9.81
N LYS A 223 15.24 -7.51 9.88
CA LYS A 223 16.18 -7.34 8.77
C LYS A 223 15.43 -6.98 7.48
N SER A 224 14.49 -6.04 7.59
CA SER A 224 13.62 -5.64 6.48
C SER A 224 14.39 -4.95 5.36
N LEU A 225 15.55 -4.41 5.68
CA LEU A 225 16.46 -3.73 4.75
C LEU A 225 17.75 -4.52 4.60
N ILE A 226 18.26 -4.57 3.38
CA ILE A 226 19.57 -5.16 3.03
C ILE A 226 20.49 -4.08 2.49
N GLU A 227 21.79 -4.24 2.77
CA GLU A 227 22.82 -3.39 2.18
C GLU A 227 23.52 -4.17 1.06
N ILE A 228 23.65 -3.53 -0.08
CA ILE A 228 24.38 -4.03 -1.24
C ILE A 228 25.38 -2.98 -1.73
N THR A 229 26.35 -3.41 -2.51
CA THR A 229 27.28 -2.49 -3.18
C THR A 229 27.02 -2.53 -4.68
N HIS A 230 26.57 -1.40 -5.22
CA HIS A 230 26.42 -1.21 -6.66
C HIS A 230 27.74 -0.72 -7.25
N PRO A 231 28.22 -1.25 -8.39
CA PRO A 231 29.54 -0.89 -8.93
C PRO A 231 29.69 0.60 -9.28
N VAL A 232 28.58 1.27 -9.63
CA VAL A 232 28.57 2.69 -9.97
C VAL A 232 28.05 3.56 -8.84
N ALA A 233 26.95 3.17 -8.19
CA ALA A 233 26.28 3.98 -7.15
C ALA A 233 26.89 3.80 -5.75
N GLY A 234 27.79 2.83 -5.55
CA GLY A 234 28.37 2.54 -4.25
C GLY A 234 27.41 1.79 -3.31
N LYS A 235 27.54 2.03 -2.00
CA LYS A 235 26.67 1.38 -1.01
C LYS A 235 25.21 1.86 -1.13
N MET A 236 24.32 0.90 -1.14
CA MET A 236 22.88 1.13 -1.22
C MET A 236 22.16 0.35 -0.13
N ARG A 237 21.04 0.87 0.33
CA ARG A 237 20.11 0.18 1.21
C ARG A 237 18.77 0.02 0.47
N MET A 238 18.21 -1.17 0.51
CA MET A 238 16.97 -1.48 -0.19
C MET A 238 16.13 -2.49 0.61
N PRO A 239 14.80 -2.49 0.45
CA PRO A 239 13.95 -3.47 1.12
C PRO A 239 14.20 -4.87 0.54
N LYS A 240 14.15 -5.88 1.40
CA LYS A 240 14.06 -7.28 0.95
C LYS A 240 12.62 -7.61 0.54
N PRO A 241 12.40 -8.68 -0.24
CA PRO A 241 11.05 -9.21 -0.44
C PRO A 241 10.35 -9.51 0.89
N PRO A 242 9.04 -9.23 1.01
CA PRO A 242 8.32 -9.36 2.29
C PRO A 242 8.00 -10.81 2.68
N PHE A 243 8.40 -11.78 1.89
CA PHE A 243 8.17 -13.21 2.12
C PHE A 243 9.47 -14.01 1.98
N ASN A 244 9.53 -15.15 2.67
CA ASN A 244 10.62 -16.11 2.57
C ASN A 244 10.03 -17.49 2.26
N PHE A 245 10.68 -18.24 1.37
CA PHE A 245 10.41 -19.67 1.24
C PHE A 245 11.27 -20.43 2.26
N THR A 246 10.71 -21.45 2.89
CA THR A 246 11.37 -22.21 3.95
C THR A 246 12.72 -22.80 3.50
N ASP A 247 12.80 -23.22 2.24
CA ASP A 247 13.97 -23.87 1.65
C ASP A 247 14.91 -22.90 0.92
N GLN A 248 14.60 -21.61 0.89
CA GLN A 248 15.41 -20.57 0.25
C GLN A 248 15.80 -19.53 1.29
N ASN A 249 17.04 -19.63 1.79
CA ASN A 249 17.54 -18.76 2.83
C ASN A 249 18.21 -17.47 2.32
N GLU A 250 18.40 -17.33 1.01
CA GLU A 250 19.09 -16.16 0.45
C GLU A 250 18.30 -15.51 -0.67
N PHE A 251 18.07 -14.23 -0.54
CA PHE A 251 17.60 -13.39 -1.64
C PHE A 251 18.78 -13.04 -2.55
N PRO A 252 18.55 -12.87 -3.86
CA PRO A 252 19.58 -12.39 -4.77
C PRO A 252 20.16 -11.06 -4.22
N LYS A 253 21.45 -11.03 -3.98
CA LYS A 253 22.20 -9.83 -3.57
C LYS A 253 22.73 -9.06 -4.78
N SER A 254 22.10 -9.24 -5.94
CA SER A 254 22.50 -8.57 -7.17
C SER A 254 21.97 -7.13 -7.20
N HIS A 255 22.79 -6.26 -7.75
CA HIS A 255 22.37 -4.89 -8.08
C HIS A 255 21.61 -4.85 -9.41
N ALA A 256 20.96 -3.72 -9.70
CA ALA A 256 20.39 -3.47 -11.03
C ALA A 256 21.51 -3.46 -12.08
N PRO A 257 21.36 -4.17 -13.21
CA PRO A 257 22.35 -4.19 -14.25
C PRO A 257 22.47 -2.84 -14.96
N SER A 258 23.62 -2.57 -15.55
CA SER A 258 23.78 -1.48 -16.50
C SER A 258 23.10 -1.80 -17.84
N LEU A 259 22.91 -0.80 -18.67
CA LEU A 259 22.30 -1.02 -20.00
C LEU A 259 23.17 -1.98 -20.83
N GLY A 260 22.59 -3.09 -21.25
CA GLY A 260 23.24 -4.10 -22.08
C GLY A 260 24.13 -5.12 -21.34
N ASP A 261 24.23 -5.08 -20.03
CA ASP A 261 25.10 -5.99 -19.25
C ASP A 261 24.88 -7.48 -19.55
N HIS A 262 23.66 -7.87 -19.88
CA HIS A 262 23.30 -9.27 -20.16
C HIS A 262 23.16 -9.58 -21.67
N ASN A 263 23.48 -8.64 -22.57
CA ASN A 263 23.29 -8.86 -24.02
C ASN A 263 24.03 -10.11 -24.52
N ARG A 264 25.32 -10.25 -24.17
CA ARG A 264 26.14 -11.39 -24.60
C ARG A 264 25.60 -12.72 -24.08
N GLU A 265 25.20 -12.74 -22.81
CA GLU A 265 24.62 -13.93 -22.18
C GLU A 265 23.36 -14.37 -22.91
N ILE A 266 22.41 -13.45 -23.10
CA ILE A 266 21.12 -13.73 -23.77
C ILE A 266 21.32 -14.11 -25.24
N LEU A 267 22.18 -13.41 -25.99
CA LEU A 267 22.42 -13.72 -27.41
C LEU A 267 23.13 -15.07 -27.59
N SER A 268 24.03 -15.42 -26.65
CA SER A 268 24.70 -16.72 -26.68
C SER A 268 23.75 -17.89 -26.46
N GLU A 269 22.71 -17.72 -25.61
CA GLU A 269 21.65 -18.72 -25.40
C GLU A 269 20.79 -18.94 -26.67
N LEU A 270 20.73 -17.96 -27.55
CA LEU A 270 19.93 -17.98 -28.77
C LEU A 270 20.74 -18.35 -30.03
N ASP A 271 22.01 -18.70 -29.87
CA ASP A 271 22.96 -18.92 -31.00
C ASP A 271 23.01 -17.72 -31.96
N VAL A 272 22.83 -16.51 -31.47
CA VAL A 272 22.87 -15.26 -32.25
C VAL A 272 24.19 -14.54 -31.96
N GLU A 273 24.96 -14.23 -32.99
CA GLU A 273 26.15 -13.38 -32.86
C GLU A 273 25.73 -11.92 -32.65
N GLU A 274 26.42 -11.23 -31.73
CA GLU A 274 26.21 -9.79 -31.51
C GLU A 274 26.66 -9.06 -32.82
N ALA A 275 25.76 -8.31 -33.46
CA ALA A 275 26.14 -7.47 -34.58
C ALA A 275 26.98 -6.29 -34.07
N ASP A 276 28.13 -6.04 -34.72
CA ASP A 276 29.06 -4.94 -34.41
C ASP A 276 28.41 -3.55 -34.44
#